data_04b050a0b1ec6040803d69d1df614edd
#
_entry.id   04b050a0b1ec6040803d69d1df614edd
#
_cell.length_a   1.000
_cell.length_b   1.000
_cell.length_c   1.000
_cell.angle_alpha   90.00
_cell.angle_beta   90.00
_cell.angle_gamma   90.00
#
_symmetry.space_group_name_H-M   'P 1'
#
loop_
_entity.id
_entity.type
_entity.pdbx_description
1 polymer ?
#
loop_
_entity_poly.entity_id
_entity_poly.type
_entity_poly.pdbx_seq_one_letter_code
_entity_poly.pdbx_strand_id
1 'polypeptide(L)'
;FPFTERGTKAEDKQYTFRVEPSYVNALLDMGVDVASLANNHALDFGPDALLDTFTTLDEAKIPYVGAGATKERAEEAIFVEAGGRKVGVLSASRVIPVVEWNIENCQPGLFCTYDSTRLVQRIKEIESQCDYVVVFVHWGLEKKTYPEEYQRNLAKQYIDAGADLVVGNHSHVPQGIEYYNGVPIVYCLGNYIFNPNMMDTYALKVVWDVEGDTNLQVIPVDTREYLTGELKGDEAQAFYDYLEGISFGVNIDENGIVSYK
;
A
#
# COMPACT_ATOMS: atom_id res chain seq x y z
N PHE A 1 1.99 11.63 -0.38
CA PHE A 1 1.98 13.08 -0.18
C PHE A 1 1.24 13.76 -1.33
N PRO A 2 0.72 15.01 -1.14
CA PRO A 2 -0.14 15.66 -2.12
C PRO A 2 0.61 16.26 -3.32
N PHE A 3 -0.05 16.24 -4.46
CA PHE A 3 0.28 17.00 -5.66
C PHE A 3 -0.38 18.39 -5.56
N THR A 4 0.37 19.41 -5.17
CA THR A 4 -0.18 20.76 -4.98
C THR A 4 0.90 21.84 -4.93
N GLU A 5 0.56 23.05 -5.34
CA GLU A 5 1.38 24.26 -5.12
C GLU A 5 0.83 25.13 -3.99
N ARG A 6 -0.36 24.82 -3.45
CA ARG A 6 -1.07 25.62 -2.44
C ARG A 6 -1.26 24.85 -1.12
N GLY A 7 -1.98 25.42 -0.20
CA GLY A 7 -2.30 24.86 1.11
C GLY A 7 -1.33 25.32 2.20
N THR A 8 -1.72 25.07 3.44
CA THR A 8 -0.94 25.40 4.62
C THR A 8 -0.37 24.13 5.22
N LYS A 9 0.92 24.17 5.56
CA LYS A 9 1.60 23.05 6.21
C LYS A 9 0.87 22.65 7.49
N ALA A 10 0.65 21.34 7.67
CA ALA A 10 0.07 20.79 8.89
C ALA A 10 0.93 21.17 10.12
N GLU A 11 0.27 21.68 11.16
CA GLU A 11 0.91 22.05 12.42
C GLU A 11 1.35 20.80 13.19
N ASP A 12 2.35 20.94 14.07
CA ASP A 12 2.86 19.90 14.97
C ASP A 12 3.32 18.61 14.27
N LYS A 13 3.61 18.66 12.95
CA LYS A 13 4.12 17.54 12.18
C LYS A 13 5.58 17.80 11.77
N GLN A 14 6.49 16.90 12.20
CA GLN A 14 7.94 17.03 11.97
C GLN A 14 8.27 17.02 10.48
N TYR A 15 7.67 16.11 9.71
CA TYR A 15 7.89 15.96 8.28
C TYR A 15 6.59 16.19 7.52
N THR A 16 6.63 17.08 6.54
CA THR A 16 5.52 17.36 5.62
C THR A 16 6.05 17.42 4.21
N PHE A 17 5.34 16.79 3.29
CA PHE A 17 5.74 16.64 1.89
C PHE A 17 4.66 17.16 0.97
N ARG A 18 5.07 17.76 -0.13
CA ARG A 18 4.26 18.02 -1.31
C ARG A 18 5.14 18.01 -2.55
N VAL A 19 4.52 17.87 -3.69
CA VAL A 19 5.18 17.93 -4.98
C VAL A 19 4.29 18.74 -5.95
N GLU A 20 4.89 19.42 -6.91
CA GLU A 20 4.14 20.14 -7.95
C GLU A 20 3.31 19.14 -8.78
N PRO A 21 2.09 19.51 -9.24
CA PRO A 21 1.24 18.63 -10.03
C PRO A 21 1.91 18.04 -11.28
N SER A 22 2.83 18.79 -11.90
CA SER A 22 3.59 18.33 -13.08
C SER A 22 4.38 17.03 -12.86
N TYR A 23 4.74 16.70 -11.62
CA TYR A 23 5.43 15.45 -11.28
C TYR A 23 4.54 14.20 -11.36
N VAL A 24 3.24 14.35 -11.63
CA VAL A 24 2.38 13.21 -11.97
C VAL A 24 2.89 12.46 -13.20
N ASN A 25 3.63 13.13 -14.08
CA ASN A 25 4.28 12.50 -15.24
C ASN A 25 5.23 11.36 -14.83
N ALA A 26 5.87 11.44 -13.65
CA ALA A 26 6.69 10.34 -13.15
C ALA A 26 5.88 9.07 -12.90
N LEU A 27 4.63 9.20 -12.43
CA LEU A 27 3.74 8.04 -12.26
C LEU A 27 3.32 7.46 -13.61
N LEU A 28 3.08 8.32 -14.62
CA LEU A 28 2.76 7.88 -15.98
C LEU A 28 3.95 7.17 -16.63
N ASP A 29 5.16 7.71 -16.48
CA ASP A 29 6.39 7.10 -17.01
C ASP A 29 6.70 5.75 -16.36
N MET A 30 6.33 5.57 -15.08
CA MET A 30 6.44 4.29 -14.37
C MET A 30 5.31 3.30 -14.70
N GLY A 31 4.29 3.72 -15.43
CA GLY A 31 3.13 2.87 -15.75
C GLY A 31 2.25 2.55 -14.54
N VAL A 32 2.01 3.52 -13.66
CA VAL A 32 1.16 3.34 -12.48
C VAL A 32 -0.31 3.26 -12.88
N ASP A 33 -0.95 2.13 -12.61
CA ASP A 33 -2.37 1.88 -12.91
C ASP A 33 -3.31 2.30 -11.78
N VAL A 34 -2.89 2.25 -10.51
CA VAL A 34 -3.68 2.67 -9.34
C VAL A 34 -2.79 3.29 -8.28
N ALA A 35 -3.24 4.40 -7.68
CA ALA A 35 -2.56 5.06 -6.57
C ALA A 35 -3.31 4.84 -5.24
N SER A 36 -2.60 4.45 -4.17
CA SER A 36 -3.13 4.44 -2.81
C SER A 36 -2.87 5.79 -2.13
N LEU A 37 -3.92 6.49 -1.73
CA LEU A 37 -3.84 7.79 -1.06
C LEU A 37 -4.04 7.70 0.46
N ALA A 38 -4.48 6.58 1.00
CA ALA A 38 -4.67 6.38 2.43
C ALA A 38 -3.34 6.28 3.17
N ASN A 39 -2.74 7.43 3.51
CA ASN A 39 -1.46 7.49 4.24
C ASN A 39 -1.38 8.76 5.11
N ASN A 40 -0.43 8.77 6.04
CA ASN A 40 -0.22 9.86 7.00
C ASN A 40 0.40 11.13 6.40
N HIS A 41 0.56 11.23 5.08
CA HIS A 41 1.08 12.41 4.38
C HIS A 41 0.11 13.02 3.36
N ALA A 42 -1.07 12.41 3.16
CA ALA A 42 -2.01 12.84 2.13
C ALA A 42 -2.59 14.25 2.36
N LEU A 43 -2.69 14.70 3.61
CA LEU A 43 -3.18 16.03 3.99
C LEU A 43 -2.08 16.91 4.62
N ASP A 44 -0.82 16.71 4.28
CA ASP A 44 0.30 17.50 4.82
C ASP A 44 0.18 19.00 4.57
N PHE A 45 -0.56 19.41 3.55
CA PHE A 45 -0.85 20.79 3.20
C PHE A 45 -2.36 21.12 3.23
N GLY A 46 -3.13 20.30 3.95
CA GLY A 46 -4.55 20.53 4.23
C GLY A 46 -5.51 20.00 3.16
N PRO A 47 -6.81 20.26 3.37
CA PRO A 47 -7.88 19.72 2.51
C PRO A 47 -7.78 20.16 1.04
N ASP A 48 -7.43 21.41 0.79
CA ASP A 48 -7.27 21.93 -0.57
C ASP A 48 -6.17 21.22 -1.34
N ALA A 49 -5.08 20.87 -0.67
CA ALA A 49 -3.98 20.11 -1.26
C ALA A 49 -4.40 18.68 -1.64
N LEU A 50 -5.27 18.05 -0.85
CA LEU A 50 -5.84 16.75 -1.17
C LEU A 50 -6.79 16.84 -2.37
N LEU A 51 -7.60 17.88 -2.47
CA LEU A 51 -8.45 18.15 -3.65
C LEU A 51 -7.64 18.38 -4.93
N ASP A 52 -6.52 19.10 -4.84
CA ASP A 52 -5.58 19.27 -5.95
C ASP A 52 -5.00 17.93 -6.40
N THR A 53 -4.69 17.05 -5.44
CA THR A 53 -4.20 15.71 -5.73
C THR A 53 -5.23 14.89 -6.50
N PHE A 54 -6.50 14.95 -6.11
CA PHE A 54 -7.59 14.29 -6.87
C PHE A 54 -7.66 14.82 -8.30
N THR A 55 -7.68 16.14 -8.47
CA THR A 55 -7.73 16.78 -9.79
C THR A 55 -6.53 16.34 -10.65
N THR A 56 -5.32 16.35 -10.09
CA THR A 56 -4.09 15.95 -10.79
C THR A 56 -4.14 14.51 -11.27
N LEU A 57 -4.58 13.59 -10.41
CA LEU A 57 -4.70 12.17 -10.76
C LEU A 57 -5.83 11.91 -11.75
N ASP A 58 -6.98 12.60 -11.61
CA ASP A 58 -8.11 12.49 -12.53
C ASP A 58 -7.73 12.97 -13.94
N GLU A 59 -7.03 14.10 -14.06
CA GLU A 59 -6.51 14.62 -15.34
C GLU A 59 -5.50 13.69 -15.98
N ALA A 60 -4.65 13.05 -15.16
CA ALA A 60 -3.68 12.03 -15.59
C ALA A 60 -4.34 10.66 -15.87
N LYS A 61 -5.63 10.47 -15.56
CA LYS A 61 -6.37 9.21 -15.66
C LYS A 61 -5.75 8.08 -14.84
N ILE A 62 -5.16 8.42 -13.69
CA ILE A 62 -4.65 7.46 -12.72
C ILE A 62 -5.72 7.29 -11.63
N PRO A 63 -6.44 6.15 -11.58
CA PRO A 63 -7.38 5.86 -10.51
C PRO A 63 -6.70 5.85 -9.15
N TYR A 64 -7.44 6.22 -8.09
CA TYR A 64 -6.91 6.21 -6.74
C TYR A 64 -7.93 5.66 -5.74
N VAL A 65 -7.43 5.13 -4.62
CA VAL A 65 -8.21 4.51 -3.54
C VAL A 65 -7.81 5.06 -2.17
N GLY A 66 -8.74 4.96 -1.21
CA GLY A 66 -8.47 5.23 0.21
C GLY A 66 -8.56 6.71 0.63
N ALA A 67 -8.97 7.59 -0.29
CA ALA A 67 -9.27 8.99 0.01
C ALA A 67 -10.39 9.50 -0.90
N GLY A 68 -11.10 10.54 -0.47
CA GLY A 68 -12.18 11.10 -1.26
C GLY A 68 -12.63 12.49 -0.80
N ALA A 69 -13.31 13.19 -1.70
CA ALA A 69 -14.01 14.43 -1.38
C ALA A 69 -15.27 14.15 -0.52
N THR A 70 -15.83 12.95 -0.61
CA THR A 70 -16.94 12.45 0.21
C THR A 70 -16.58 11.10 0.82
N LYS A 71 -17.36 10.67 1.80
CA LYS A 71 -17.20 9.37 2.45
C LYS A 71 -17.32 8.21 1.46
N GLU A 72 -18.35 8.26 0.60
CA GLU A 72 -18.62 7.23 -0.42
C GLU A 72 -17.41 7.08 -1.35
N ARG A 73 -16.82 8.20 -1.80
CA ARG A 73 -15.64 8.18 -2.69
C ARG A 73 -14.38 7.67 -1.98
N ALA A 74 -14.19 8.03 -0.70
CA ALA A 74 -13.03 7.56 0.07
C ALA A 74 -13.05 6.04 0.31
N GLU A 75 -14.23 5.46 0.46
CA GLU A 75 -14.46 4.03 0.69
C GLU A 75 -14.65 3.22 -0.60
N GLU A 76 -14.65 3.87 -1.76
CA GLU A 76 -14.88 3.22 -3.05
C GLU A 76 -13.72 2.33 -3.46
N ALA A 77 -14.05 1.13 -3.96
CA ALA A 77 -13.07 0.25 -4.59
C ALA A 77 -12.87 0.65 -6.05
N ILE A 78 -11.65 0.50 -6.54
CA ILE A 78 -11.34 0.59 -7.97
C ILE A 78 -11.19 -0.83 -8.52
N PHE A 79 -11.67 -1.07 -9.72
CA PHE A 79 -11.52 -2.33 -10.41
C PHE A 79 -10.58 -2.16 -11.59
N VAL A 80 -9.55 -3.02 -11.66
CA VAL A 80 -8.59 -3.07 -12.76
C VAL A 80 -8.60 -4.45 -13.41
N GLU A 81 -8.24 -4.48 -14.70
CA GLU A 81 -8.07 -5.72 -15.44
C GLU A 81 -6.59 -6.12 -15.44
N ALA A 82 -6.27 -7.32 -14.98
CA ALA A 82 -4.92 -7.86 -14.99
C ALA A 82 -4.93 -9.31 -15.48
N GLY A 83 -4.28 -9.58 -16.62
CA GLY A 83 -4.22 -10.92 -17.19
C GLY A 83 -5.58 -11.54 -17.54
N GLY A 84 -6.59 -10.72 -17.86
CA GLY A 84 -7.96 -11.17 -18.14
C GLY A 84 -8.78 -11.47 -16.87
N ARG A 85 -8.30 -11.07 -15.71
CA ARG A 85 -8.97 -11.15 -14.41
C ARG A 85 -9.32 -9.76 -13.91
N LYS A 86 -10.45 -9.63 -13.28
CA LYS A 86 -10.91 -8.40 -12.65
C LYS A 86 -10.44 -8.35 -11.20
N VAL A 87 -9.64 -7.36 -10.85
CA VAL A 87 -9.08 -7.17 -9.50
C VAL A 87 -9.74 -5.96 -8.84
N GLY A 88 -10.38 -6.18 -7.70
CA GLY A 88 -10.91 -5.12 -6.85
C GLY A 88 -9.83 -4.62 -5.88
N VAL A 89 -9.58 -3.32 -5.87
CA VAL A 89 -8.56 -2.68 -5.05
C VAL A 89 -9.20 -1.76 -4.02
N LEU A 90 -8.88 -1.96 -2.75
CA LEU A 90 -9.25 -1.11 -1.61
C LEU A 90 -8.01 -0.59 -0.90
N SER A 91 -8.12 0.57 -0.26
CA SER A 91 -7.06 1.07 0.61
C SER A 91 -7.62 1.78 1.83
N ALA A 92 -6.95 1.62 2.99
CA ALA A 92 -7.29 2.34 4.21
C ALA A 92 -6.04 2.66 5.04
N SER A 93 -6.12 3.69 5.89
CA SER A 93 -5.06 4.05 6.82
C SER A 93 -5.42 3.72 8.27
N ARG A 94 -4.46 3.16 9.00
CA ARG A 94 -4.49 2.98 10.46
C ARG A 94 -3.59 4.02 11.16
N VAL A 95 -2.96 4.92 10.38
CA VAL A 95 -2.05 5.96 10.86
C VAL A 95 -2.45 7.30 10.26
N ILE A 96 -2.92 8.21 11.11
CA ILE A 96 -3.17 9.61 10.79
C ILE A 96 -2.66 10.49 11.95
N PRO A 97 -2.10 11.67 11.67
CA PRO A 97 -1.57 12.54 12.72
C PRO A 97 -2.67 13.16 13.58
N VAL A 98 -3.84 13.47 13.01
CA VAL A 98 -4.98 14.07 13.69
C VAL A 98 -6.29 13.42 13.22
N VAL A 99 -7.30 13.40 14.09
CA VAL A 99 -8.58 12.71 13.84
C VAL A 99 -9.38 13.33 12.69
N GLU A 100 -9.15 14.60 12.40
CA GLU A 100 -9.79 15.35 11.31
C GLU A 100 -9.40 14.85 9.91
N TRP A 101 -8.32 14.08 9.78
CA TRP A 101 -7.95 13.47 8.50
C TRP A 101 -8.82 12.28 8.13
N ASN A 102 -9.52 11.70 9.12
CA ASN A 102 -10.48 10.64 8.87
C ASN A 102 -11.73 11.22 8.21
N ILE A 103 -12.14 10.62 7.09
CA ILE A 103 -13.34 11.01 6.32
C ILE A 103 -14.62 10.99 7.16
N GLU A 104 -14.68 10.21 8.23
CA GLU A 104 -15.80 10.19 9.17
C GLU A 104 -15.95 11.51 9.95
N ASN A 105 -14.86 12.24 10.14
CA ASN A 105 -14.83 13.46 10.94
C ASN A 105 -14.81 14.74 10.11
N CYS A 106 -14.24 14.68 8.89
CA CYS A 106 -14.11 15.83 8.01
C CYS A 106 -14.02 15.41 6.55
N GLN A 107 -14.40 16.31 5.64
CA GLN A 107 -14.34 16.09 4.19
C GLN A 107 -13.64 17.29 3.51
N PRO A 108 -12.72 17.07 2.55
CA PRO A 108 -12.22 15.76 2.08
C PRO A 108 -11.37 15.06 3.13
N GLY A 109 -11.20 13.73 2.99
CA GLY A 109 -10.45 12.97 3.99
C GLY A 109 -10.06 11.57 3.52
N LEU A 110 -9.49 10.81 4.46
CA LEU A 110 -8.97 9.47 4.25
C LEU A 110 -9.94 8.41 4.78
N PHE A 111 -10.02 7.29 4.07
CA PHE A 111 -10.62 6.08 4.61
C PHE A 111 -9.69 5.51 5.69
N CYS A 112 -10.16 5.51 6.94
CA CYS A 112 -9.39 5.04 8.08
C CYS A 112 -9.96 3.74 8.64
N THR A 113 -9.07 2.88 9.14
CA THR A 113 -9.40 1.57 9.69
C THR A 113 -9.01 1.46 11.17
N TYR A 114 -9.24 2.52 11.96
CA TYR A 114 -9.19 2.45 13.43
C TYR A 114 -10.32 1.57 13.97
N ASP A 115 -11.49 1.68 13.37
CA ASP A 115 -12.56 0.68 13.40
C ASP A 115 -12.56 -0.01 12.03
N SER A 116 -12.31 -1.33 12.02
CA SER A 116 -12.22 -2.13 10.80
C SER A 116 -13.58 -2.47 10.17
N THR A 117 -14.69 -2.19 10.87
CA THR A 117 -16.05 -2.61 10.48
C THR A 117 -16.39 -2.20 9.05
N ARG A 118 -16.10 -0.94 8.69
CA ARG A 118 -16.41 -0.43 7.35
C ARG A 118 -15.55 -1.05 6.26
N LEU A 119 -14.24 -1.21 6.48
CA LEU A 119 -13.36 -1.85 5.50
C LEU A 119 -13.74 -3.33 5.31
N VAL A 120 -14.00 -4.05 6.39
CA VAL A 120 -14.51 -5.44 6.35
C VAL A 120 -15.83 -5.52 5.56
N GLN A 121 -16.74 -4.58 5.76
CA GLN A 121 -17.99 -4.52 5.01
C GLN A 121 -17.73 -4.27 3.51
N ARG A 122 -16.85 -3.30 3.16
CA ARG A 122 -16.51 -3.00 1.76
C ARG A 122 -15.85 -4.19 1.06
N ILE A 123 -14.96 -4.93 1.73
CA ILE A 123 -14.37 -6.16 1.18
C ILE A 123 -15.47 -7.16 0.81
N LYS A 124 -16.40 -7.45 1.73
CA LYS A 124 -17.53 -8.37 1.49
C LYS A 124 -18.44 -7.91 0.35
N GLU A 125 -18.66 -6.59 0.19
CA GLU A 125 -19.52 -6.03 -0.86
C GLU A 125 -18.90 -6.16 -2.25
N ILE A 126 -17.58 -6.16 -2.39
CA ILE A 126 -16.89 -6.24 -3.67
C ILE A 126 -16.40 -7.64 -4.04
N GLU A 127 -16.28 -8.55 -3.08
CA GLU A 127 -15.78 -9.92 -3.29
C GLU A 127 -16.54 -10.63 -4.43
N SER A 128 -17.85 -10.52 -4.49
CA SER A 128 -18.65 -11.11 -5.57
C SER A 128 -18.65 -10.32 -6.89
N GLN A 129 -17.94 -9.19 -6.98
CA GLN A 129 -17.91 -8.29 -8.14
C GLN A 129 -16.63 -8.40 -8.95
N CYS A 130 -15.62 -9.13 -8.44
CA CYS A 130 -14.31 -9.30 -9.07
C CYS A 130 -13.78 -10.72 -8.84
N ASP A 131 -12.68 -11.06 -9.52
CA ASP A 131 -12.02 -12.36 -9.37
C ASP A 131 -11.10 -12.36 -8.13
N TYR A 132 -10.50 -11.21 -7.78
CA TYR A 132 -9.60 -11.05 -6.64
C TYR A 132 -9.79 -9.71 -5.95
N VAL A 133 -9.63 -9.69 -4.63
CA VAL A 133 -9.66 -8.49 -3.79
C VAL A 133 -8.29 -8.23 -3.17
N VAL A 134 -7.71 -7.08 -3.48
CA VAL A 134 -6.43 -6.60 -2.92
C VAL A 134 -6.70 -5.44 -1.97
N VAL A 135 -6.18 -5.54 -0.75
CA VAL A 135 -6.34 -4.51 0.29
C VAL A 135 -4.98 -3.90 0.64
N PHE A 136 -4.80 -2.61 0.34
CA PHE A 136 -3.65 -1.85 0.80
C PHE A 136 -3.94 -1.21 2.16
N VAL A 137 -3.01 -1.37 3.12
CA VAL A 137 -3.19 -0.79 4.46
C VAL A 137 -1.94 -0.02 4.90
N HIS A 138 -2.13 1.23 5.24
CA HIS A 138 -1.08 2.07 5.82
C HIS A 138 -1.10 1.95 7.34
N TRP A 139 -0.14 1.20 7.93
CA TRP A 139 -0.17 0.78 9.33
C TRP A 139 1.22 0.50 9.92
N GLY A 140 1.25 0.16 11.21
CA GLY A 140 2.48 -0.24 11.89
C GLY A 140 3.17 0.93 12.58
N LEU A 141 4.39 0.69 12.97
CA LEU A 141 5.29 1.67 13.59
C LEU A 141 6.53 1.84 12.71
N GLU A 142 6.98 3.10 12.56
CA GLU A 142 8.18 3.42 11.80
C GLU A 142 9.41 2.68 12.34
N LYS A 143 10.23 2.17 11.43
CA LYS A 143 11.50 1.46 11.71
C LYS A 143 11.35 0.15 12.51
N LYS A 144 10.13 -0.38 12.63
CA LYS A 144 9.88 -1.69 13.23
C LYS A 144 9.85 -2.76 12.15
N THR A 145 10.76 -3.72 12.24
CA THR A 145 10.90 -4.84 11.31
C THR A 145 9.78 -5.88 11.44
N TYR A 146 9.26 -6.06 12.65
CA TYR A 146 8.17 -6.99 12.92
C TYR A 146 6.83 -6.27 13.02
N PRO A 147 5.75 -6.82 12.43
CA PRO A 147 4.42 -6.25 12.55
C PRO A 147 3.92 -6.30 14.00
N GLU A 148 3.17 -5.28 14.38
CA GLU A 148 2.44 -5.25 15.64
C GLU A 148 1.30 -6.30 15.63
N GLU A 149 0.89 -6.76 16.80
CA GLU A 149 -0.18 -7.76 16.91
C GLU A 149 -1.48 -7.31 16.24
N TYR A 150 -1.82 -6.02 16.32
CA TYR A 150 -3.01 -5.50 15.68
C TYR A 150 -2.96 -5.59 14.14
N GLN A 151 -1.78 -5.45 13.52
CA GLN A 151 -1.63 -5.60 12.07
C GLN A 151 -1.98 -7.03 11.66
N ARG A 152 -1.47 -8.04 12.39
CA ARG A 152 -1.78 -9.44 12.15
C ARG A 152 -3.26 -9.76 12.34
N ASN A 153 -3.88 -9.20 13.40
CA ASN A 153 -5.30 -9.41 13.67
C ASN A 153 -6.20 -8.76 12.62
N LEU A 154 -5.88 -7.55 12.16
CA LEU A 154 -6.63 -6.87 11.11
C LEU A 154 -6.48 -7.58 9.76
N ALA A 155 -5.27 -8.00 9.38
CA ALA A 155 -5.05 -8.75 8.14
C ALA A 155 -5.93 -9.99 8.06
N LYS A 156 -6.01 -10.77 9.16
CA LYS A 156 -6.87 -11.96 9.24
C LYS A 156 -8.35 -11.61 9.09
N GLN A 157 -8.82 -10.51 9.70
CA GLN A 157 -10.20 -10.05 9.52
C GLN A 157 -10.51 -9.68 8.06
N TYR A 158 -9.55 -9.07 7.35
CA TYR A 158 -9.73 -8.72 5.94
C TYR A 158 -9.78 -9.97 5.06
N ILE A 159 -8.92 -10.96 5.33
CA ILE A 159 -8.93 -12.25 4.62
C ILE A 159 -10.23 -13.02 4.91
N ASP A 160 -10.67 -13.08 6.17
CA ASP A 160 -11.94 -13.72 6.54
C ASP A 160 -13.16 -13.00 5.92
N ALA A 161 -12.99 -11.75 5.47
CA ALA A 161 -14.00 -10.98 4.74
C ALA A 161 -13.97 -11.18 3.23
N GLY A 162 -12.96 -11.87 2.66
CA GLY A 162 -12.81 -12.16 1.24
C GLY A 162 -11.66 -11.42 0.54
N ALA A 163 -10.66 -10.92 1.27
CA ALA A 163 -9.45 -10.41 0.65
C ALA A 163 -8.53 -11.56 0.22
N ASP A 164 -8.00 -11.50 -1.01
CA ASP A 164 -7.07 -12.47 -1.60
C ASP A 164 -5.61 -12.06 -1.45
N LEU A 165 -5.36 -10.82 -1.04
CA LEU A 165 -4.04 -10.27 -0.74
C LEU A 165 -4.17 -9.05 0.16
N VAL A 166 -3.36 -8.99 1.21
CA VAL A 166 -3.21 -7.80 2.06
C VAL A 166 -1.78 -7.27 1.95
N VAL A 167 -1.62 -6.01 1.55
CA VAL A 167 -0.30 -5.34 1.41
C VAL A 167 -0.23 -4.13 2.30
N GLY A 168 0.73 -4.14 3.22
CA GLY A 168 0.99 -3.04 4.13
C GLY A 168 2.10 -2.11 3.68
N ASN A 169 2.09 -0.91 4.26
CA ASN A 169 3.17 0.08 4.14
C ASN A 169 3.20 0.97 5.39
N HIS A 170 4.08 1.96 5.46
CA HIS A 170 4.31 2.93 6.53
C HIS A 170 5.59 2.69 7.35
N SER A 171 5.96 1.48 7.72
CA SER A 171 7.10 1.26 8.63
C SER A 171 8.45 1.76 8.09
N HIS A 172 8.54 2.13 6.81
CA HIS A 172 9.75 2.57 6.11
C HIS A 172 10.89 1.52 6.08
N VAL A 173 10.63 0.32 6.53
CA VAL A 173 11.50 -0.85 6.45
C VAL A 173 10.66 -2.05 5.99
N PRO A 174 11.22 -3.03 5.29
CA PRO A 174 10.52 -4.27 5.03
C PRO A 174 10.04 -4.93 6.32
N GLN A 175 8.80 -5.40 6.32
CA GLN A 175 8.27 -6.32 7.32
C GLN A 175 7.97 -7.66 6.64
N GLY A 176 7.94 -8.73 7.41
CA GLY A 176 7.83 -10.07 6.89
C GLY A 176 6.53 -10.38 6.14
N ILE A 177 6.48 -11.57 5.58
CA ILE A 177 5.32 -12.15 4.89
C ILE A 177 4.74 -13.26 5.78
N GLU A 178 3.41 -13.38 5.81
CA GLU A 178 2.67 -14.46 6.49
C GLU A 178 1.58 -14.98 5.55
N TYR A 179 1.26 -16.27 5.65
CA TYR A 179 0.05 -16.82 5.03
C TYR A 179 -0.99 -17.15 6.09
N TYR A 180 -2.22 -16.74 5.86
CA TYR A 180 -3.36 -17.07 6.68
C TYR A 180 -4.46 -17.68 5.82
N ASN A 181 -4.88 -18.92 6.13
CA ASN A 181 -5.84 -19.68 5.31
C ASN A 181 -5.43 -19.79 3.83
N GLY A 182 -4.13 -19.85 3.52
CA GLY A 182 -3.61 -19.90 2.16
C GLY A 182 -3.47 -18.55 1.48
N VAL A 183 -3.94 -17.46 2.09
CA VAL A 183 -3.89 -16.09 1.54
C VAL A 183 -2.67 -15.33 2.09
N PRO A 184 -1.87 -14.70 1.22
CA PRO A 184 -0.68 -13.98 1.65
C PRO A 184 -0.99 -12.62 2.28
N ILE A 185 -0.19 -12.29 3.29
CA ILE A 185 -0.11 -11.00 3.97
C ILE A 185 1.31 -10.49 3.84
N VAL A 186 1.51 -9.35 3.22
CA VAL A 186 2.79 -8.64 3.10
C VAL A 186 2.73 -7.42 3.99
N TYR A 187 3.38 -7.46 5.16
CA TYR A 187 3.15 -6.45 6.20
C TYR A 187 3.71 -5.06 5.89
N CYS A 188 4.83 -4.97 5.17
CA CYS A 188 5.35 -3.72 4.61
C CYS A 188 6.40 -3.99 3.53
N LEU A 189 6.29 -3.30 2.40
CA LEU A 189 7.27 -3.38 1.31
C LEU A 189 8.56 -2.60 1.61
N GLY A 190 8.54 -1.62 2.51
CA GLY A 190 9.62 -0.66 2.73
C GLY A 190 9.49 0.57 1.83
N ASN A 191 10.60 1.24 1.55
CA ASN A 191 10.65 2.46 0.74
C ASN A 191 11.17 2.17 -0.67
N TYR A 192 10.36 2.41 -1.69
CA TYR A 192 10.77 2.20 -3.09
C TYR A 192 11.46 3.43 -3.69
N ILE A 193 10.89 4.62 -3.50
CA ILE A 193 11.49 5.91 -3.87
C ILE A 193 11.36 6.84 -2.67
N PHE A 194 12.46 7.15 -2.00
CA PHE A 194 12.39 8.01 -0.82
C PHE A 194 13.70 8.77 -0.55
N ASN A 195 14.70 8.15 0.05
CA ASN A 195 15.91 8.80 0.57
C ASN A 195 17.12 7.87 0.35
N PRO A 196 18.32 8.40 -0.03
CA PRO A 196 19.48 7.58 -0.40
C PRO A 196 20.10 6.76 0.74
N ASN A 197 19.71 7.01 1.98
CA ASN A 197 20.26 6.31 3.15
C ASN A 197 19.28 5.29 3.74
N MET A 198 18.38 4.76 2.92
CA MET A 198 17.39 3.77 3.34
C MET A 198 17.90 2.34 3.13
N MET A 199 17.27 1.41 3.83
CA MET A 199 17.51 -0.02 3.61
C MET A 199 17.01 -0.43 2.23
N ASP A 200 17.62 -1.49 1.67
CA ASP A 200 17.10 -2.17 0.52
C ASP A 200 15.64 -2.58 0.76
N THR A 201 14.86 -2.57 -0.30
CA THR A 201 13.42 -2.82 -0.30
C THR A 201 13.07 -3.84 -1.39
N TYR A 202 11.81 -3.97 -1.73
CA TYR A 202 11.40 -4.84 -2.83
C TYR A 202 10.13 -4.35 -3.51
N ALA A 203 10.02 -4.67 -4.79
CA ALA A 203 8.76 -4.73 -5.49
C ALA A 203 8.16 -6.13 -5.32
N LEU A 204 6.84 -6.19 -5.24
CA LEU A 204 6.10 -7.44 -5.16
C LEU A 204 5.42 -7.72 -6.50
N LYS A 205 5.78 -8.83 -7.13
CA LYS A 205 5.03 -9.34 -8.28
C LYS A 205 4.02 -10.38 -7.77
N VAL A 206 2.77 -10.18 -8.16
CA VAL A 206 1.66 -11.07 -7.81
C VAL A 206 1.19 -11.78 -9.08
N VAL A 207 1.06 -13.10 -9.00
CA VAL A 207 0.58 -13.93 -10.10
C VAL A 207 -0.55 -14.81 -9.58
N TRP A 208 -1.73 -14.65 -10.15
CA TRP A 208 -2.84 -15.59 -9.94
C TRP A 208 -2.78 -16.67 -11.00
N ASP A 209 -2.68 -17.90 -10.57
CA ASP A 209 -2.64 -19.05 -11.48
C ASP A 209 -4.03 -19.47 -11.96
N VAL A 210 -4.08 -20.56 -12.71
CA VAL A 210 -5.33 -21.06 -13.29
C VAL A 210 -6.24 -21.72 -12.25
N GLU A 211 -5.69 -22.16 -11.14
CA GLU A 211 -6.39 -22.71 -9.98
C GLU A 211 -6.97 -21.60 -9.11
N GLY A 212 -6.48 -20.36 -9.26
CA GLY A 212 -6.90 -19.18 -8.50
C GLY A 212 -6.01 -18.87 -7.31
N ASP A 213 -4.91 -19.59 -7.14
CA ASP A 213 -3.97 -19.37 -6.04
C ASP A 213 -3.14 -18.10 -6.26
N THR A 214 -2.90 -17.36 -5.16
CA THR A 214 -2.09 -16.13 -5.18
C THR A 214 -0.62 -16.46 -4.95
N ASN A 215 0.17 -16.37 -6.00
CA ASN A 215 1.61 -16.60 -5.98
C ASN A 215 2.38 -15.29 -5.90
N LEU A 216 3.37 -15.22 -5.02
CA LEU A 216 4.19 -14.04 -4.81
C LEU A 216 5.61 -14.25 -5.30
N GLN A 217 6.18 -13.22 -5.96
CA GLN A 217 7.60 -13.12 -6.24
C GLN A 217 8.15 -11.81 -5.69
N VAL A 218 9.17 -11.91 -4.86
CA VAL A 218 9.93 -10.77 -4.32
C VAL A 218 10.98 -10.36 -5.36
N ILE A 219 10.98 -9.08 -5.72
CA ILE A 219 12.00 -8.48 -6.60
C ILE A 219 12.76 -7.47 -5.74
N PRO A 220 13.94 -7.83 -5.20
CA PRO A 220 14.69 -6.97 -4.29
C PRO A 220 15.27 -5.78 -5.03
N VAL A 221 15.26 -4.63 -4.38
CA VAL A 221 15.58 -3.34 -4.99
C VAL A 221 16.54 -2.56 -4.12
N ASP A 222 17.64 -2.11 -4.73
CA ASP A 222 18.52 -1.10 -4.18
C ASP A 222 17.91 0.29 -4.36
N THR A 223 17.88 1.07 -3.30
CA THR A 223 17.37 2.46 -3.31
C THR A 223 18.47 3.49 -3.00
N ARG A 224 19.73 3.08 -3.06
CA ARG A 224 20.89 3.96 -2.81
C ARG A 224 21.05 5.03 -3.88
N GLU A 225 21.64 6.15 -3.53
CA GLU A 225 21.98 7.24 -4.46
C GLU A 225 20.79 7.84 -5.26
N TYR A 226 19.56 7.81 -4.69
CA TYR A 226 18.32 8.28 -5.34
C TYR A 226 17.94 7.53 -6.61
N LEU A 227 18.57 6.41 -6.89
CA LEU A 227 18.23 5.52 -8.00
C LEU A 227 17.61 4.24 -7.43
N THR A 228 16.68 3.70 -8.17
CA THR A 228 16.05 2.43 -7.86
C THR A 228 16.50 1.40 -8.87
N GLY A 229 17.13 0.32 -8.42
CA GLY A 229 17.66 -0.73 -9.27
C GLY A 229 17.44 -2.11 -8.68
N GLU A 230 17.21 -3.11 -9.50
CA GLU A 230 17.07 -4.49 -9.06
C GLU A 230 18.39 -5.05 -8.52
N LEU A 231 18.38 -5.59 -7.30
CA LEU A 231 19.50 -6.36 -6.75
C LEU A 231 19.63 -7.71 -7.46
N LYS A 232 20.87 -8.20 -7.64
CA LYS A 232 21.17 -9.45 -8.34
C LYS A 232 22.22 -10.28 -7.64
N GLY A 233 22.26 -11.58 -7.94
CA GLY A 233 23.26 -12.51 -7.41
C GLY A 233 23.28 -12.55 -5.89
N ASP A 234 24.46 -12.43 -5.28
CA ASP A 234 24.64 -12.55 -3.83
C ASP A 234 23.91 -11.48 -3.02
N GLU A 235 23.74 -10.26 -3.57
CA GLU A 235 22.97 -9.20 -2.90
C GLU A 235 21.47 -9.51 -2.88
N ALA A 236 20.92 -10.04 -3.97
CA ALA A 236 19.53 -10.50 -4.00
C ALA A 236 19.30 -11.66 -3.05
N GLN A 237 20.21 -12.65 -3.03
CA GLN A 237 20.14 -13.79 -2.10
C GLN A 237 20.18 -13.32 -0.64
N ALA A 238 21.07 -12.41 -0.30
CA ALA A 238 21.13 -11.85 1.06
C ALA A 238 19.82 -11.15 1.47
N PHE A 239 19.16 -10.49 0.52
CA PHE A 239 17.85 -9.89 0.78
C PHE A 239 16.75 -10.95 0.96
N TYR A 240 16.74 -12.02 0.17
CA TYR A 240 15.79 -13.13 0.34
C TYR A 240 15.94 -13.80 1.70
N ASP A 241 17.19 -14.10 2.10
CA ASP A 241 17.50 -14.68 3.40
C ASP A 241 17.04 -13.76 4.56
N TYR A 242 17.26 -12.45 4.41
CA TYR A 242 16.80 -11.45 5.38
C TYR A 242 15.27 -11.44 5.48
N LEU A 243 14.56 -11.33 4.35
CA LEU A 243 13.10 -11.24 4.34
C LEU A 243 12.46 -12.54 4.84
N GLU A 244 13.01 -13.71 4.47
CA GLU A 244 12.57 -15.00 5.02
C GLU A 244 12.75 -15.03 6.54
N GLY A 245 13.90 -14.56 7.04
CA GLY A 245 14.22 -14.55 8.48
C GLY A 245 13.30 -13.70 9.35
N ILE A 246 12.64 -12.68 8.77
CA ILE A 246 11.64 -11.84 9.45
C ILE A 246 10.19 -12.21 9.13
N SER A 247 9.98 -13.23 8.31
CA SER A 247 8.67 -13.71 7.87
C SER A 247 8.16 -14.86 8.75
N PHE A 248 6.89 -15.24 8.59
CA PHE A 248 6.20 -16.21 9.43
C PHE A 248 5.84 -17.46 8.63
N GLY A 249 6.66 -18.52 8.76
CA GLY A 249 6.38 -19.81 8.15
C GLY A 249 6.40 -19.80 6.62
N VAL A 250 7.26 -18.99 6.02
CA VAL A 250 7.46 -18.95 4.57
C VAL A 250 8.89 -19.37 4.21
N ASN A 251 9.09 -19.78 2.95
CA ASN A 251 10.39 -19.89 2.30
C ASN A 251 10.41 -18.91 1.12
N ILE A 252 11.58 -18.35 0.82
CA ILE A 252 11.84 -17.55 -0.37
C ILE A 252 13.00 -18.21 -1.12
N ASP A 253 12.76 -18.65 -2.35
CA ASP A 253 13.79 -19.31 -3.14
C ASP A 253 14.75 -18.32 -3.81
N GLU A 254 15.76 -18.84 -4.50
CA GLU A 254 16.78 -18.09 -5.24
C GLU A 254 16.25 -17.20 -6.38
N ASN A 255 14.98 -17.37 -6.77
CA ASN A 255 14.28 -16.58 -7.76
C ASN A 255 13.29 -15.59 -7.10
N GLY A 256 13.27 -15.51 -5.78
CA GLY A 256 12.35 -14.67 -5.01
C GLY A 256 10.92 -15.24 -4.92
N ILE A 257 10.69 -16.48 -5.32
CA ILE A 257 9.36 -17.11 -5.23
C ILE A 257 9.06 -17.45 -3.76
N VAL A 258 7.92 -16.97 -3.29
CA VAL A 258 7.47 -17.17 -1.91
C VAL A 258 6.56 -18.39 -1.84
N SER A 259 6.87 -19.29 -0.93
CA SER A 259 6.02 -20.44 -0.59
C SER A 259 5.84 -20.53 0.93
N TYR A 260 4.74 -21.08 1.39
CA TYR A 260 4.52 -21.31 2.82
C TYR A 260 4.86 -22.77 3.22
N LYS A 261 5.30 -22.91 4.48
CA LYS A 261 5.70 -24.20 5.10
C LYS A 261 4.52 -24.98 5.61
#